data_f1233747e0c1276813152d5b0a0561b5
#
_entry.id   f1233747e0c1276813152d5b0a0561b5
#
_cell.length_a   1.000
_cell.length_b   1.000
_cell.length_c   1.000
_cell.angle_alpha   90.00
_cell.angle_beta   90.00
_cell.angle_gamma   90.00
#
_symmetry.space_group_name_H-M   'P 1'
#
loop_
_entity.id
_entity.type
_entity.pdbx_description
1 polymer ?
#
loop_
_entity_poly.entity_id
_entity_poly.type
_entity_poly.pdbx_seq_one_letter_code
_entity_poly.pdbx_strand_id
1 'polypeptide(L)'
;MRQTRLILRLVAGIVLLVVLDGPALAQAPLSVKVGVLPIVPMTPFRTAEKLGLFKEEGLEVKPEMFQGGAVALPALLNKQVDITYSNWVSVAQLAQQGGKLKVIAGGTASWSKPPDAGTILVGRDSDIKSVKDLPGKTIGFNTLRSIERASVMQVLKNNGIDPASVKYVEVPWPNQADAHKQGSIQALTVIEPFQSRYVNQMGFRVLAYFYPEGWKVSVPLAGWTVMQEWLAEHKEHARRFARGLERAVQYLRQNPAEERKLMEEFFKLPKLVVDGIVVNDYSVKVDAAGAQIVLDALVEDGMLKGKVNFAELLHDTAK
;
A
#
# COMPACT_ATOMS: atom_id res chain seq x y z
N MET A 1 -15.77 93.26 -37.56
CA MET A 1 -14.54 93.30 -36.72
C MET A 1 -14.75 92.50 -35.41
N ARG A 2 -13.81 91.72 -35.04
CA ARG A 2 -13.62 90.93 -33.83
C ARG A 2 -14.12 89.45 -33.88
N GLN A 3 -13.11 88.64 -34.09
CA GLN A 3 -13.06 87.22 -33.90
C GLN A 3 -13.19 86.89 -32.41
N THR A 4 -13.96 85.89 -32.06
CA THR A 4 -13.91 85.25 -30.77
C THR A 4 -13.61 83.76 -30.96
N ARG A 5 -12.43 83.38 -30.56
CA ARG A 5 -11.93 82.00 -30.66
C ARG A 5 -12.59 81.10 -29.60
N LEU A 6 -13.22 80.06 -30.09
CA LEU A 6 -13.78 78.99 -29.24
C LEU A 6 -12.63 77.99 -28.86
N ILE A 7 -12.27 77.91 -27.59
CA ILE A 7 -11.29 76.95 -27.08
C ILE A 7 -12.05 75.69 -26.67
N LEU A 8 -11.85 74.65 -27.47
CA LEU A 8 -12.40 73.32 -27.17
C LEU A 8 -11.46 72.65 -26.16
N ARG A 9 -11.89 72.47 -24.92
CA ARG A 9 -11.15 71.71 -23.88
C ARG A 9 -11.52 70.23 -24.02
N LEU A 10 -10.58 69.43 -24.51
CA LEU A 10 -10.65 67.96 -24.49
C LEU A 10 -10.42 67.48 -23.04
N VAL A 11 -11.44 66.99 -22.38
CA VAL A 11 -11.30 66.27 -21.09
C VAL A 11 -11.11 64.82 -21.41
N ALA A 12 -9.88 64.35 -21.36
CA ALA A 12 -9.52 62.93 -21.43
C ALA A 12 -9.91 62.26 -20.11
N GLY A 13 -11.04 61.58 -20.07
CA GLY A 13 -11.43 60.74 -18.93
C GLY A 13 -10.58 59.47 -18.89
N ILE A 14 -9.65 59.38 -17.97
CA ILE A 14 -8.94 58.14 -17.63
C ILE A 14 -9.94 57.27 -16.86
N VAL A 15 -10.48 56.26 -17.53
CA VAL A 15 -11.25 55.18 -16.86
C VAL A 15 -10.23 54.25 -16.19
N LEU A 16 -10.04 54.42 -14.89
CA LEU A 16 -9.26 53.53 -14.06
C LEU A 16 -10.07 52.24 -13.93
N LEU A 17 -9.74 51.20 -14.71
CA LEU A 17 -10.25 49.82 -14.51
C LEU A 17 -9.66 49.30 -13.22
N VAL A 18 -10.39 49.41 -12.12
CA VAL A 18 -10.10 48.66 -10.87
C VAL A 18 -10.51 47.23 -11.16
N VAL A 19 -9.52 46.40 -11.49
CA VAL A 19 -9.71 44.95 -11.48
C VAL A 19 -9.86 44.57 -10.00
N LEU A 20 -11.09 44.41 -9.56
CA LEU A 20 -11.40 43.78 -8.28
C LEU A 20 -11.01 42.32 -8.45
N ASP A 21 -9.80 41.95 -7.95
CA ASP A 21 -9.49 40.59 -7.61
C ASP A 21 -10.50 40.15 -6.53
N GLY A 22 -11.64 39.67 -6.99
CA GLY A 22 -12.62 39.00 -6.12
C GLY A 22 -11.88 37.82 -5.45
N PRO A 23 -12.19 37.50 -4.18
CA PRO A 23 -11.61 36.33 -3.55
C PRO A 23 -11.89 35.14 -4.46
N ALA A 24 -10.82 34.50 -4.97
CA ALA A 24 -10.94 33.25 -5.70
C ALA A 24 -11.79 32.33 -4.82
N LEU A 25 -13.00 32.03 -5.26
CA LEU A 25 -13.89 31.07 -4.58
C LEU A 25 -13.07 29.79 -4.44
N ALA A 26 -12.54 29.56 -3.23
CA ALA A 26 -11.80 28.35 -2.93
C ALA A 26 -12.71 27.17 -3.29
N GLN A 27 -12.37 26.47 -4.36
CA GLN A 27 -13.13 25.33 -4.83
C GLN A 27 -13.21 24.33 -3.66
N ALA A 28 -14.41 23.88 -3.33
CA ALA A 28 -14.60 22.93 -2.25
C ALA A 28 -13.65 21.72 -2.45
N PRO A 29 -13.00 21.24 -1.37
CA PRO A 29 -12.07 20.13 -1.50
C PRO A 29 -12.77 18.91 -2.12
N LEU A 30 -12.05 18.23 -3.01
CA LEU A 30 -12.52 16.99 -3.60
C LEU A 30 -12.50 15.90 -2.52
N SER A 31 -13.63 15.28 -2.23
CA SER A 31 -13.74 14.24 -1.19
C SER A 31 -13.52 12.85 -1.78
N VAL A 32 -12.69 12.02 -1.10
CA VAL A 32 -12.43 10.63 -1.49
C VAL A 32 -12.48 9.72 -0.27
N LYS A 33 -13.14 8.58 -0.39
CA LYS A 33 -13.16 7.52 0.61
C LYS A 33 -12.03 6.55 0.34
N VAL A 34 -11.20 6.27 1.34
CA VAL A 34 -9.94 5.54 1.16
C VAL A 34 -9.89 4.33 2.08
N GLY A 35 -9.86 3.13 1.51
CA GLY A 35 -9.64 1.89 2.25
C GLY A 35 -8.19 1.75 2.69
N VAL A 36 -7.96 1.69 4.01
CA VAL A 36 -6.64 1.63 4.64
C VAL A 36 -6.50 0.41 5.55
N LEU A 37 -5.27 0.05 5.91
CA LEU A 37 -4.93 -1.16 6.67
C LEU A 37 -4.12 -0.81 7.93
N PRO A 38 -4.15 -1.62 9.01
CA PRO A 38 -3.35 -1.40 10.21
C PRO A 38 -1.93 -1.94 10.07
N ILE A 39 -1.19 -1.51 9.04
CA ILE A 39 0.14 -2.02 8.67
C ILE A 39 1.12 -0.87 8.39
N VAL A 40 2.42 -1.13 8.58
CA VAL A 40 3.49 -0.13 8.37
C VAL A 40 3.48 0.50 6.97
N PRO A 41 3.16 -0.20 5.88
CA PRO A 41 2.96 0.42 4.57
C PRO A 41 1.98 1.60 4.50
N MET A 42 1.15 1.80 5.53
CA MET A 42 0.26 2.97 5.62
C MET A 42 0.94 4.21 6.21
N THR A 43 2.18 4.13 6.66
CA THR A 43 2.91 5.28 7.24
C THR A 43 2.92 6.50 6.30
N PRO A 44 3.22 6.39 4.99
CA PRO A 44 3.14 7.54 4.09
C PRO A 44 1.74 8.17 4.00
N PHE A 45 0.69 7.35 3.92
CA PHE A 45 -0.69 7.85 3.89
C PHE A 45 -1.03 8.60 5.18
N ARG A 46 -0.74 8.01 6.34
CA ARG A 46 -0.98 8.64 7.64
C ARG A 46 -0.16 9.91 7.85
N THR A 47 1.06 9.93 7.33
CA THR A 47 1.90 11.13 7.32
C THR A 47 1.29 12.22 6.46
N ALA A 48 0.79 11.89 5.27
CA ALA A 48 0.10 12.84 4.40
C ALA A 48 -1.16 13.43 5.05
N GLU A 49 -1.94 12.60 5.77
CA GLU A 49 -3.08 13.08 6.56
C GLU A 49 -2.64 14.05 7.66
N LYS A 50 -1.69 13.62 8.49
CA LYS A 50 -1.23 14.37 9.67
C LYS A 50 -0.61 15.72 9.30
N LEU A 51 0.21 15.76 8.25
CA LEU A 51 0.85 16.98 7.78
C LEU A 51 -0.06 17.84 6.88
N GLY A 52 -1.28 17.39 6.59
CA GLY A 52 -2.22 18.12 5.74
C GLY A 52 -1.87 18.13 4.26
N LEU A 53 -0.96 17.23 3.79
CA LEU A 53 -0.49 17.23 2.41
C LEU A 53 -1.62 16.96 1.41
N PHE A 54 -2.59 16.11 1.76
CA PHE A 54 -3.78 15.93 0.94
C PHE A 54 -4.65 17.18 0.87
N LYS A 55 -4.79 17.93 1.98
CA LYS A 55 -5.54 19.20 2.00
C LYS A 55 -4.87 20.27 1.14
N GLU A 56 -3.55 20.34 1.17
CA GLU A 56 -2.78 21.26 0.30
C GLU A 56 -2.95 20.91 -1.18
N GLU A 57 -3.16 19.64 -1.50
CA GLU A 57 -3.54 19.19 -2.85
C GLU A 57 -5.04 19.39 -3.14
N GLY A 58 -5.82 19.96 -2.22
CA GLY A 58 -7.26 20.18 -2.37
C GLY A 58 -8.09 18.89 -2.28
N LEU A 59 -7.60 17.86 -1.54
CA LEU A 59 -8.32 16.62 -1.26
C LEU A 59 -8.73 16.54 0.21
N GLU A 60 -9.97 16.14 0.44
CA GLU A 60 -10.46 15.64 1.72
C GLU A 60 -10.49 14.11 1.68
N VAL A 61 -9.55 13.45 2.36
CA VAL A 61 -9.52 11.98 2.46
C VAL A 61 -10.34 11.51 3.65
N LYS A 62 -11.15 10.45 3.44
CA LYS A 62 -11.98 9.81 4.47
C LYS A 62 -11.55 8.34 4.58
N PRO A 63 -10.65 8.02 5.53
CA PRO A 63 -10.14 6.66 5.67
C PRO A 63 -11.18 5.72 6.27
N GLU A 64 -11.26 4.52 5.72
CA GLU A 64 -12.04 3.39 6.23
C GLU A 64 -11.11 2.21 6.46
N MET A 65 -11.14 1.63 7.68
CA MET A 65 -10.19 0.60 8.11
C MET A 65 -10.65 -0.79 7.72
N PHE A 66 -9.77 -1.55 7.06
CA PHE A 66 -9.94 -2.96 6.72
C PHE A 66 -8.82 -3.82 7.31
N GLN A 67 -9.09 -5.11 7.54
CA GLN A 67 -8.11 -6.05 8.10
C GLN A 67 -7.12 -6.62 7.06
N GLY A 68 -7.31 -6.33 5.79
CA GLY A 68 -6.42 -6.76 4.71
C GLY A 68 -6.88 -6.26 3.35
N GLY A 69 -5.97 -6.16 2.38
CA GLY A 69 -6.25 -5.66 1.04
C GLY A 69 -7.25 -6.51 0.26
N ALA A 70 -7.18 -7.84 0.41
CA ALA A 70 -8.14 -8.74 -0.23
C ALA A 70 -9.57 -8.57 0.32
N VAL A 71 -9.70 -8.16 1.59
CA VAL A 71 -10.99 -7.86 2.23
C VAL A 71 -11.52 -6.49 1.80
N ALA A 72 -10.62 -5.53 1.52
CA ALA A 72 -10.99 -4.17 1.07
C ALA A 72 -11.44 -4.10 -0.40
N LEU A 73 -11.01 -5.04 -1.26
CA LEU A 73 -11.38 -5.04 -2.67
C LEU A 73 -12.90 -5.17 -2.94
N PRO A 74 -13.68 -6.00 -2.23
CA PRO A 74 -15.13 -6.00 -2.35
C PRO A 74 -15.77 -4.64 -2.02
N ALA A 75 -15.25 -3.90 -1.03
CA ALA A 75 -15.73 -2.56 -0.70
C ALA A 75 -15.48 -1.57 -1.86
N LEU A 76 -14.34 -1.70 -2.57
CA LEU A 76 -14.07 -0.95 -3.78
C LEU A 76 -15.05 -1.26 -4.91
N LEU A 77 -15.33 -2.56 -5.16
CA LEU A 77 -16.31 -2.99 -6.16
C LEU A 77 -17.71 -2.46 -5.86
N ASN A 78 -18.10 -2.44 -4.59
CA ASN A 78 -19.41 -1.97 -4.13
C ASN A 78 -19.47 -0.43 -3.95
N LYS A 79 -18.42 0.31 -4.37
CA LYS A 79 -18.32 1.77 -4.27
C LYS A 79 -18.46 2.31 -2.83
N GLN A 80 -18.18 1.46 -1.84
CA GLN A 80 -18.10 1.87 -0.43
C GLN A 80 -16.88 2.76 -0.22
N VAL A 81 -15.75 2.42 -0.87
CA VAL A 81 -14.55 3.24 -0.98
C VAL A 81 -14.22 3.53 -2.43
N ASP A 82 -13.53 4.64 -2.68
CA ASP A 82 -13.12 5.10 -4.01
C ASP A 82 -11.72 4.60 -4.37
N ILE A 83 -10.85 4.54 -3.37
CA ILE A 83 -9.45 4.12 -3.46
C ILE A 83 -9.21 3.08 -2.38
N THR A 84 -8.45 2.03 -2.66
CA THR A 84 -8.03 1.08 -1.61
C THR A 84 -6.60 0.62 -1.80
N TYR A 85 -5.95 0.29 -0.67
CA TYR A 85 -4.64 -0.34 -0.68
C TYR A 85 -4.78 -1.86 -0.78
N SER A 86 -4.11 -2.48 -1.75
CA SER A 86 -4.14 -3.93 -1.91
C SER A 86 -2.85 -4.46 -2.53
N ASN A 87 -2.55 -5.75 -2.27
CA ASN A 87 -1.42 -6.42 -2.90
C ASN A 87 -1.75 -6.83 -4.35
N TRP A 88 -0.71 -6.94 -5.18
CA TRP A 88 -0.88 -7.16 -6.61
C TRP A 88 -1.49 -8.51 -6.98
N VAL A 89 -1.32 -9.52 -6.14
CA VAL A 89 -1.93 -10.84 -6.34
C VAL A 89 -3.45 -10.75 -6.26
N SER A 90 -3.98 -10.11 -5.21
CA SER A 90 -5.42 -9.90 -5.05
C SER A 90 -6.00 -9.04 -6.17
N VAL A 91 -5.26 -7.99 -6.59
CA VAL A 91 -5.66 -7.11 -7.70
C VAL A 91 -5.72 -7.89 -9.03
N ALA A 92 -4.69 -8.70 -9.33
CA ALA A 92 -4.65 -9.51 -10.54
C ALA A 92 -5.75 -10.58 -10.57
N GLN A 93 -6.00 -11.26 -9.45
CA GLN A 93 -7.07 -12.24 -9.36
C GLN A 93 -8.45 -11.61 -9.57
N LEU A 94 -8.68 -10.41 -9.01
CA LEU A 94 -9.92 -9.70 -9.23
C LEU A 94 -10.06 -9.22 -10.69
N ALA A 95 -8.98 -8.77 -11.30
CA ALA A 95 -8.97 -8.39 -12.72
C ALA A 95 -9.34 -9.59 -13.63
N GLN A 96 -8.84 -10.80 -13.33
CA GLN A 96 -9.23 -12.02 -14.06
C GLN A 96 -10.70 -12.41 -13.86
N GLN A 97 -11.32 -11.98 -12.77
CA GLN A 97 -12.75 -12.19 -12.52
C GLN A 97 -13.64 -11.11 -13.19
N GLY A 98 -13.04 -10.27 -14.03
CA GLY A 98 -13.74 -9.21 -14.76
C GLY A 98 -13.75 -7.85 -14.06
N GLY A 99 -13.04 -7.71 -12.94
CA GLY A 99 -12.87 -6.43 -12.25
C GLY A 99 -12.05 -5.46 -13.10
N LYS A 100 -12.65 -4.32 -13.46
CA LYS A 100 -11.98 -3.26 -14.24
C LYS A 100 -11.24 -2.32 -13.28
N LEU A 101 -10.01 -2.66 -12.96
CA LEU A 101 -9.18 -1.97 -11.97
C LEU A 101 -8.05 -1.17 -12.62
N LYS A 102 -7.62 -0.11 -11.95
CA LYS A 102 -6.40 0.65 -12.25
C LYS A 102 -5.62 0.93 -10.98
N VAL A 103 -4.29 0.80 -11.08
CA VAL A 103 -3.33 1.17 -10.03
C VAL A 103 -2.93 2.62 -10.25
N ILE A 104 -3.20 3.49 -9.28
CA ILE A 104 -2.92 4.93 -9.37
C ILE A 104 -1.66 5.35 -8.60
N ALA A 105 -1.18 4.52 -7.69
CA ALA A 105 0.07 4.73 -6.97
C ALA A 105 0.60 3.41 -6.41
N GLY A 106 1.91 3.27 -6.34
CA GLY A 106 2.58 2.23 -5.58
C GLY A 106 2.43 2.45 -4.08
N GLY A 107 2.99 1.54 -3.32
CA GLY A 107 3.04 1.61 -1.86
C GLY A 107 4.41 1.17 -1.35
N THR A 108 4.68 -0.12 -1.40
CA THR A 108 5.96 -0.67 -0.93
C THR A 108 6.53 -1.69 -1.91
N ALA A 109 7.86 -1.81 -1.88
CA ALA A 109 8.61 -2.89 -2.51
C ALA A 109 9.42 -3.65 -1.45
N SER A 110 9.64 -4.94 -1.68
CA SER A 110 10.51 -5.74 -0.81
C SER A 110 11.98 -5.38 -1.00
N TRP A 111 12.79 -5.65 0.00
CA TRP A 111 14.24 -5.71 -0.19
C TRP A 111 14.63 -6.96 -0.98
N SER A 112 15.76 -6.95 -1.62
CA SER A 112 16.29 -8.12 -2.32
C SER A 112 17.02 -9.10 -1.39
N LYS A 113 17.28 -8.69 -0.14
CA LYS A 113 17.99 -9.45 0.90
C LYS A 113 17.37 -9.21 2.27
N PRO A 114 17.45 -10.18 3.19
CA PRO A 114 17.07 -9.98 4.59
C PRO A 114 17.89 -8.86 5.28
N PRO A 115 17.33 -8.17 6.28
CA PRO A 115 15.96 -8.35 6.79
C PRO A 115 14.91 -7.68 5.90
N ASP A 116 13.65 -8.13 6.03
CA ASP A 116 12.50 -7.58 5.30
C ASP A 116 11.27 -7.52 6.22
N ALA A 117 10.23 -6.79 5.82
CA ALA A 117 9.03 -6.59 6.61
C ALA A 117 8.06 -7.78 6.60
N GLY A 118 8.40 -8.88 5.95
CA GLY A 118 7.56 -10.06 5.84
C GLY A 118 8.28 -11.35 6.26
N THR A 119 7.73 -12.06 7.25
CA THR A 119 8.40 -13.22 7.86
C THR A 119 7.50 -14.44 8.06
N ILE A 120 8.11 -15.62 7.96
CA ILE A 120 7.59 -16.83 8.60
C ILE A 120 8.14 -16.85 10.03
N LEU A 121 7.25 -16.88 11.02
CA LEU A 121 7.59 -16.98 12.43
C LEU A 121 7.20 -18.33 13.00
N VAL A 122 7.95 -18.78 13.99
CA VAL A 122 7.63 -19.97 14.80
C VAL A 122 7.76 -19.64 16.28
N GLY A 123 7.10 -20.39 17.14
CA GLY A 123 7.21 -20.21 18.58
C GLY A 123 8.67 -20.39 19.07
N ARG A 124 9.01 -19.73 20.20
CA ARG A 124 10.35 -19.79 20.80
C ARG A 124 10.88 -21.21 20.93
N ASP A 125 10.05 -22.11 21.45
CA ASP A 125 10.41 -23.47 21.76
C ASP A 125 9.98 -24.48 20.69
N SER A 126 9.59 -23.99 19.51
CA SER A 126 9.17 -24.84 18.39
C SER A 126 10.30 -25.75 17.91
N ASP A 127 9.95 -27.00 17.57
CA ASP A 127 10.84 -28.00 16.94
C ASP A 127 11.20 -27.59 15.49
N ILE A 128 10.45 -26.70 14.88
CA ILE A 128 10.73 -26.19 13.53
C ILE A 128 11.96 -25.27 13.61
N LYS A 129 13.09 -25.74 13.08
CA LYS A 129 14.36 -25.00 13.10
C LYS A 129 14.73 -24.38 11.75
N SER A 130 14.16 -24.91 10.68
CA SER A 130 14.39 -24.48 9.30
C SER A 130 13.12 -24.61 8.46
N VAL A 131 13.11 -24.01 7.27
CA VAL A 131 12.01 -24.15 6.30
C VAL A 131 11.78 -25.63 5.93
N LYS A 132 12.83 -26.47 5.99
CA LYS A 132 12.75 -27.90 5.69
C LYS A 132 11.90 -28.70 6.68
N ASP A 133 11.58 -28.13 7.84
CA ASP A 133 10.76 -28.76 8.86
C ASP A 133 9.25 -28.43 8.71
N LEU A 134 8.88 -27.62 7.69
CA LEU A 134 7.50 -27.20 7.42
C LEU A 134 6.59 -28.27 6.78
N PRO A 135 7.08 -29.29 6.02
CA PRO A 135 6.22 -30.34 5.51
C PRO A 135 5.33 -30.98 6.60
N GLY A 136 4.05 -31.14 6.29
CA GLY A 136 3.02 -31.65 7.21
C GLY A 136 2.52 -30.62 8.25
N LYS A 137 3.12 -29.46 8.37
CA LYS A 137 2.71 -28.39 9.30
C LYS A 137 1.59 -27.52 8.71
N THR A 138 0.88 -26.84 9.60
CA THR A 138 -0.14 -25.85 9.24
C THR A 138 0.46 -24.44 9.41
N ILE A 139 0.42 -23.64 8.35
CA ILE A 139 0.88 -22.26 8.34
C ILE A 139 -0.34 -21.32 8.27
N GLY A 140 -0.38 -20.32 9.16
CA GLY A 140 -1.40 -19.27 9.16
C GLY A 140 -1.04 -18.14 8.20
N PHE A 141 -2.02 -17.68 7.42
CA PHE A 141 -1.94 -16.56 6.50
C PHE A 141 -3.05 -15.57 6.79
N ASN A 142 -2.79 -14.27 6.64
CA ASN A 142 -3.86 -13.29 6.76
C ASN A 142 -4.98 -13.53 5.73
N THR A 143 -4.61 -13.92 4.51
CA THR A 143 -5.52 -14.37 3.45
C THR A 143 -4.76 -15.29 2.48
N LEU A 144 -5.45 -16.30 1.96
CA LEU A 144 -4.86 -17.23 0.99
C LEU A 144 -4.76 -16.65 -0.43
N ARG A 145 -5.42 -15.51 -0.68
CA ARG A 145 -5.34 -14.78 -1.96
C ARG A 145 -4.37 -13.60 -1.85
N SER A 146 -3.11 -13.88 -1.49
CA SER A 146 -2.14 -12.84 -1.17
C SER A 146 -0.76 -13.11 -1.70
N ILE A 147 0.02 -12.04 -1.81
CA ILE A 147 1.45 -12.10 -2.14
C ILE A 147 2.25 -12.81 -1.03
N GLU A 148 1.80 -12.80 0.22
CA GLU A 148 2.41 -13.58 1.31
C GLU A 148 2.47 -15.06 0.96
N ARG A 149 1.28 -15.64 0.61
CA ARG A 149 1.22 -17.06 0.26
C ARG A 149 2.07 -17.36 -0.97
N ALA A 150 1.99 -16.54 -2.00
CA ALA A 150 2.83 -16.68 -3.19
C ALA A 150 4.32 -16.71 -2.84
N SER A 151 4.77 -15.77 -2.00
CA SER A 151 6.17 -15.68 -1.57
C SER A 151 6.60 -16.88 -0.73
N VAL A 152 5.76 -17.37 0.18
CA VAL A 152 6.04 -18.57 0.97
C VAL A 152 6.14 -19.80 0.07
N MET A 153 5.27 -19.94 -0.94
CA MET A 153 5.36 -21.02 -1.92
C MET A 153 6.70 -20.99 -2.66
N GLN A 154 7.20 -19.82 -3.04
CA GLN A 154 8.52 -19.68 -3.66
C GLN A 154 9.66 -20.02 -2.68
N VAL A 155 9.54 -19.63 -1.40
CA VAL A 155 10.51 -20.05 -0.37
C VAL A 155 10.58 -21.57 -0.27
N LEU A 156 9.44 -22.25 -0.23
CA LEU A 156 9.37 -23.71 -0.17
C LEU A 156 10.05 -24.33 -1.40
N LYS A 157 9.67 -23.90 -2.61
CA LYS A 157 10.26 -24.37 -3.88
C LYS A 157 11.77 -24.14 -3.94
N ASN A 158 12.23 -22.96 -3.53
CA ASN A 158 13.66 -22.62 -3.48
C ASN A 158 14.46 -23.51 -2.53
N ASN A 159 13.79 -24.18 -1.58
CA ASN A 159 14.36 -25.15 -0.66
C ASN A 159 14.10 -26.61 -1.04
N GLY A 160 13.58 -26.87 -2.24
CA GLY A 160 13.25 -28.21 -2.74
C GLY A 160 12.05 -28.87 -2.07
N ILE A 161 11.14 -28.05 -1.50
CA ILE A 161 9.94 -28.52 -0.78
C ILE A 161 8.73 -28.35 -1.69
N ASP A 162 7.94 -29.40 -1.85
CA ASP A 162 6.64 -29.31 -2.51
C ASP A 162 5.69 -28.44 -1.67
N PRO A 163 5.18 -27.31 -2.19
CA PRO A 163 4.20 -26.49 -1.48
C PRO A 163 2.93 -27.24 -1.07
N ALA A 164 2.55 -28.31 -1.78
CA ALA A 164 1.40 -29.13 -1.41
C ALA A 164 1.61 -29.96 -0.14
N SER A 165 2.86 -30.13 0.32
CA SER A 165 3.17 -30.81 1.57
C SER A 165 2.84 -30.02 2.84
N VAL A 166 2.45 -28.74 2.70
CA VAL A 166 2.13 -27.82 3.80
C VAL A 166 0.64 -27.49 3.80
N LYS A 167 0.03 -27.37 4.97
CA LYS A 167 -1.36 -26.91 5.11
C LYS A 167 -1.42 -25.38 5.25
N TYR A 168 -2.33 -24.75 4.51
CA TYR A 168 -2.54 -23.30 4.49
C TYR A 168 -3.90 -22.96 5.08
N VAL A 169 -3.96 -22.09 6.09
CA VAL A 169 -5.20 -21.65 6.73
C VAL A 169 -5.26 -20.13 6.83
N GLU A 170 -6.45 -19.56 6.71
CA GLU A 170 -6.64 -18.12 6.90
C GLU A 170 -6.79 -17.81 8.39
N VAL A 171 -5.90 -16.96 8.90
CA VAL A 171 -5.94 -16.41 10.25
C VAL A 171 -5.49 -14.94 10.17
N PRO A 172 -6.34 -13.98 10.48
CA PRO A 172 -5.95 -12.56 10.49
C PRO A 172 -4.71 -12.32 11.35
N TRP A 173 -3.81 -11.45 10.90
CA TRP A 173 -2.54 -11.17 11.59
C TRP A 173 -2.67 -10.99 13.11
N PRO A 174 -3.64 -10.19 13.64
CA PRO A 174 -3.75 -10.02 15.09
C PRO A 174 -4.04 -11.31 15.87
N ASN A 175 -4.62 -12.31 15.20
CA ASN A 175 -5.09 -13.55 15.83
C ASN A 175 -4.09 -14.71 15.69
N GLN A 176 -3.02 -14.56 14.91
CA GLN A 176 -2.11 -15.66 14.59
C GLN A 176 -1.35 -16.17 15.82
N ALA A 177 -0.95 -15.29 16.74
CA ALA A 177 -0.26 -15.70 17.95
C ALA A 177 -1.17 -16.56 18.85
N ASP A 178 -2.44 -16.23 18.96
CA ASP A 178 -3.41 -17.01 19.74
C ASP A 178 -3.72 -18.34 19.06
N ALA A 179 -3.89 -18.36 17.73
CA ALA A 179 -4.06 -19.58 16.95
C ALA A 179 -2.86 -20.54 17.10
N HIS A 180 -1.65 -19.99 17.14
CA HIS A 180 -0.44 -20.76 17.42
C HIS A 180 -0.43 -21.35 18.83
N LYS A 181 -0.76 -20.55 19.85
CA LYS A 181 -0.86 -20.98 21.25
C LYS A 181 -1.89 -22.10 21.43
N GLN A 182 -2.98 -22.07 20.65
CA GLN A 182 -4.03 -23.10 20.64
C GLN A 182 -3.64 -24.35 19.82
N GLY A 183 -2.46 -24.35 19.17
CA GLY A 183 -2.00 -25.46 18.33
C GLY A 183 -2.66 -25.54 16.94
N SER A 184 -3.52 -24.57 16.58
CA SER A 184 -4.22 -24.56 15.29
C SER A 184 -3.27 -24.31 14.11
N ILE A 185 -2.17 -23.59 14.34
CA ILE A 185 -1.10 -23.35 13.38
C ILE A 185 0.26 -23.56 14.05
N GLN A 186 1.25 -24.07 13.32
CA GLN A 186 2.60 -24.27 13.80
C GLN A 186 3.57 -23.18 13.36
N ALA A 187 3.24 -22.47 12.26
CA ALA A 187 3.99 -21.31 11.79
C ALA A 187 3.02 -20.18 11.40
N LEU A 188 3.50 -18.97 11.52
CA LEU A 188 2.77 -17.75 11.22
C LEU A 188 3.40 -17.05 10.02
N THR A 189 2.59 -16.41 9.17
CA THR A 189 3.09 -15.45 8.18
C THR A 189 2.58 -14.07 8.55
N VAL A 190 3.50 -13.18 8.83
CA VAL A 190 3.17 -11.83 9.29
C VAL A 190 4.01 -10.79 8.58
N ILE A 191 3.49 -9.58 8.55
CA ILE A 191 4.19 -8.39 8.11
C ILE A 191 4.25 -7.37 9.25
N GLU A 192 5.03 -6.30 9.08
CA GLU A 192 5.10 -5.23 10.06
C GLU A 192 3.77 -4.47 10.24
N PRO A 193 3.37 -4.13 11.46
CA PRO A 193 4.14 -4.20 12.72
C PRO A 193 4.00 -5.53 13.50
N PHE A 194 3.27 -6.52 12.99
CA PHE A 194 3.01 -7.78 13.69
C PHE A 194 4.29 -8.61 13.85
N GLN A 195 5.20 -8.56 12.87
CA GLN A 195 6.51 -9.20 12.95
C GLN A 195 7.27 -8.74 14.21
N SER A 196 7.54 -7.44 14.31
CA SER A 196 8.29 -6.87 15.45
C SER A 196 7.55 -7.06 16.77
N ARG A 197 6.21 -6.95 16.76
CA ARG A 197 5.42 -7.22 17.96
C ARG A 197 5.59 -8.65 18.45
N TYR A 198 5.47 -9.63 17.57
CA TYR A 198 5.54 -11.05 17.94
C TYR A 198 6.96 -11.46 18.33
N VAL A 199 7.97 -10.96 17.62
CA VAL A 199 9.37 -11.23 17.96
C VAL A 199 9.75 -10.56 19.28
N ASN A 200 9.54 -9.25 19.43
CA ASN A 200 10.09 -8.48 20.53
C ASN A 200 9.27 -8.57 21.83
N GLN A 201 7.94 -8.78 21.73
CA GLN A 201 7.08 -8.88 22.91
C GLN A 201 6.69 -10.31 23.29
N MET A 202 6.57 -11.20 22.30
CA MET A 202 6.04 -12.55 22.53
C MET A 202 7.09 -13.65 22.34
N GLY A 203 8.31 -13.29 21.91
CA GLY A 203 9.45 -14.19 21.81
C GLY A 203 9.40 -15.18 20.65
N PHE A 204 8.60 -14.92 19.61
CA PHE A 204 8.63 -15.70 18.39
C PHE A 204 10.00 -15.57 17.71
N ARG A 205 10.39 -16.59 16.94
CA ARG A 205 11.62 -16.62 16.17
C ARG A 205 11.32 -16.46 14.68
N VAL A 206 12.14 -15.67 13.98
CA VAL A 206 12.12 -15.61 12.52
C VAL A 206 12.69 -16.92 11.97
N LEU A 207 11.91 -17.59 11.13
CA LEU A 207 12.34 -18.78 10.40
C LEU A 207 12.84 -18.41 8.99
N ALA A 208 12.17 -17.50 8.31
CA ALA A 208 12.53 -17.00 6.99
C ALA A 208 11.92 -15.63 6.73
N TYR A 209 12.55 -14.83 5.88
CA TYR A 209 12.01 -13.60 5.31
C TYR A 209 11.44 -13.92 3.93
N PHE A 210 10.13 -14.11 3.84
CA PHE A 210 9.53 -14.76 2.68
C PHE A 210 9.61 -13.95 1.38
N TYR A 211 9.72 -12.62 1.43
CA TYR A 211 9.87 -11.84 0.20
C TYR A 211 11.25 -12.01 -0.42
N PRO A 212 12.37 -11.64 0.24
CA PRO A 212 13.68 -11.77 -0.38
C PRO A 212 14.11 -13.22 -0.60
N GLU A 213 13.74 -14.14 0.28
CA GLU A 213 14.10 -15.56 0.14
C GLU A 213 13.25 -16.27 -0.92
N GLY A 214 12.04 -15.80 -1.17
CA GLY A 214 11.18 -16.30 -2.22
C GLY A 214 11.56 -15.77 -3.61
N TRP A 215 11.64 -14.47 -3.76
CA TRP A 215 11.80 -13.84 -5.08
C TRP A 215 13.25 -13.64 -5.51
N LYS A 216 14.21 -13.55 -4.57
CA LYS A 216 15.66 -13.31 -4.82
C LYS A 216 15.97 -11.94 -5.46
N VAL A 217 14.98 -11.13 -5.69
CA VAL A 217 15.04 -9.76 -6.20
C VAL A 217 14.07 -8.89 -5.42
N SER A 218 14.23 -7.57 -5.50
CA SER A 218 13.20 -6.65 -5.02
C SER A 218 11.99 -6.74 -5.93
N VAL A 219 10.81 -6.86 -5.35
CA VAL A 219 9.52 -6.85 -6.07
C VAL A 219 8.57 -5.86 -5.42
N PRO A 220 7.77 -5.12 -6.21
CA PRO A 220 6.70 -4.31 -5.65
C PRO A 220 5.63 -5.22 -5.04
N LEU A 221 5.13 -4.85 -3.86
CA LEU A 221 4.26 -5.72 -3.05
C LEU A 221 2.79 -5.33 -3.16
N ALA A 222 2.51 -4.04 -3.08
CA ALA A 222 1.16 -3.51 -2.96
C ALA A 222 1.10 -2.02 -3.33
N GLY A 223 -0.10 -1.51 -3.47
CA GLY A 223 -0.33 -0.08 -3.70
C GLY A 223 -1.81 0.27 -3.81
N TRP A 224 -2.09 1.42 -4.35
CA TRP A 224 -3.38 2.07 -4.36
C TRP A 224 -4.13 1.82 -5.65
N THR A 225 -5.30 1.25 -5.52
CA THR A 225 -6.13 0.75 -6.63
C THR A 225 -7.50 1.40 -6.61
N VAL A 226 -8.04 1.67 -7.79
CA VAL A 226 -9.35 2.25 -8.04
C VAL A 226 -10.11 1.46 -9.10
N MET A 227 -11.43 1.66 -9.19
CA MET A 227 -12.20 1.20 -10.33
C MET A 227 -11.91 2.06 -11.56
N GLN A 228 -11.79 1.45 -12.74
CA GLN A 228 -11.52 2.16 -13.99
C GLN A 228 -12.62 3.19 -14.32
N GLU A 229 -13.88 2.89 -14.05
CA GLU A 229 -15.00 3.80 -14.24
C GLU A 229 -14.88 5.04 -13.33
N TRP A 230 -14.56 4.85 -12.05
CA TRP A 230 -14.32 5.95 -11.13
C TRP A 230 -13.17 6.84 -11.61
N LEU A 231 -12.06 6.22 -12.05
CA LEU A 231 -10.89 6.94 -12.55
C LEU A 231 -11.21 7.77 -13.80
N ALA A 232 -12.09 7.30 -14.69
CA ALA A 232 -12.47 8.04 -15.88
C ALA A 232 -13.10 9.42 -15.56
N GLU A 233 -13.87 9.48 -14.47
CA GLU A 233 -14.55 10.69 -14.00
C GLU A 233 -13.70 11.50 -13.00
N HIS A 234 -12.73 10.87 -12.34
CA HIS A 234 -12.01 11.44 -11.20
C HIS A 234 -10.47 11.46 -11.39
N LYS A 235 -10.00 11.70 -12.61
CA LYS A 235 -8.54 11.70 -12.93
C LYS A 235 -7.74 12.67 -12.05
N GLU A 236 -8.30 13.84 -11.78
CA GLU A 236 -7.62 14.85 -10.96
C GLU A 236 -7.55 14.44 -9.49
N HIS A 237 -8.57 13.77 -8.96
CA HIS A 237 -8.51 13.18 -7.60
C HIS A 237 -7.35 12.17 -7.48
N ALA A 238 -7.22 11.27 -8.46
CA ALA A 238 -6.14 10.29 -8.49
C ALA A 238 -4.75 10.94 -8.56
N ARG A 239 -4.59 12.01 -9.37
CA ARG A 239 -3.33 12.77 -9.47
C ARG A 239 -2.98 13.46 -8.16
N ARG A 240 -3.93 14.14 -7.53
CA ARG A 240 -3.75 14.83 -6.25
C ARG A 240 -3.43 13.86 -5.13
N PHE A 241 -4.10 12.70 -5.11
CA PHE A 241 -3.81 11.64 -4.16
C PHE A 241 -2.37 11.11 -4.30
N ALA A 242 -1.94 10.82 -5.52
CA ALA A 242 -0.57 10.36 -5.78
C ALA A 242 0.48 11.43 -5.40
N ARG A 243 0.23 12.72 -5.68
CA ARG A 243 1.15 13.82 -5.26
C ARG A 243 1.23 13.95 -3.74
N GLY A 244 0.10 13.88 -3.03
CA GLY A 244 0.09 13.92 -1.57
C GLY A 244 0.89 12.77 -0.95
N LEU A 245 0.76 11.55 -1.50
CA LEU A 245 1.58 10.41 -1.10
C LEU A 245 3.07 10.60 -1.41
N GLU A 246 3.41 11.08 -2.60
CA GLU A 246 4.80 11.33 -3.02
C GLU A 246 5.49 12.30 -2.07
N ARG A 247 4.83 13.39 -1.72
CA ARG A 247 5.33 14.38 -0.75
C ARG A 247 5.56 13.75 0.63
N ALA A 248 4.65 12.89 1.07
CA ALA A 248 4.82 12.17 2.33
C ALA A 248 6.00 11.19 2.30
N VAL A 249 6.17 10.44 1.21
CA VAL A 249 7.33 9.56 1.02
C VAL A 249 8.64 10.36 1.06
N GLN A 250 8.70 11.49 0.37
CA GLN A 250 9.88 12.39 0.39
C GLN A 250 10.16 12.91 1.78
N TYR A 251 9.13 13.34 2.52
CA TYR A 251 9.25 13.78 3.91
C TYR A 251 9.85 12.69 4.81
N LEU A 252 9.32 11.45 4.74
CA LEU A 252 9.80 10.33 5.55
C LEU A 252 11.26 9.97 5.25
N ARG A 253 11.64 9.95 3.97
CA ARG A 253 13.03 9.71 3.56
C ARG A 253 14.01 10.76 4.11
N GLN A 254 13.58 12.01 4.22
CA GLN A 254 14.39 13.10 4.77
C GLN A 254 14.39 13.15 6.31
N ASN A 255 13.43 12.49 6.95
CA ASN A 255 13.21 12.56 8.40
C ASN A 255 13.03 11.16 9.03
N PRO A 256 14.02 10.25 8.96
CA PRO A 256 13.88 8.86 9.41
C PRO A 256 13.63 8.75 10.94
N ALA A 257 14.12 9.67 11.74
CA ALA A 257 13.84 9.68 13.18
C ALA A 257 12.39 10.09 13.47
N GLU A 258 11.81 10.98 12.69
CA GLU A 258 10.41 11.37 12.79
C GLU A 258 9.49 10.26 12.32
N GLU A 259 9.90 9.50 11.31
CA GLU A 259 9.15 8.31 10.84
C GLU A 259 8.87 7.33 11.99
N ARG A 260 9.87 7.04 12.84
CA ARG A 260 9.70 6.16 14.00
C ARG A 260 8.68 6.70 14.99
N LYS A 261 8.72 7.99 15.31
CA LYS A 261 7.73 8.64 16.18
C LYS A 261 6.32 8.59 15.60
N LEU A 262 6.20 8.82 14.29
CA LEU A 262 4.92 8.72 13.59
C LEU A 262 4.36 7.29 13.66
N MET A 263 5.20 6.26 13.55
CA MET A 263 4.76 4.87 13.72
C MET A 263 4.30 4.59 15.15
N GLU A 264 4.99 5.07 16.19
CA GLU A 264 4.54 4.96 17.58
C GLU A 264 3.13 5.53 17.74
N GLU A 265 2.89 6.71 17.19
CA GLU A 265 1.60 7.40 17.26
C GLU A 265 0.50 6.67 16.46
N PHE A 266 0.78 6.34 15.20
CA PHE A 266 -0.22 5.78 14.29
C PHE A 266 -0.66 4.37 14.68
N PHE A 267 0.29 3.55 15.12
CA PHE A 267 0.02 2.15 15.47
C PHE A 267 -0.13 1.91 16.97
N LYS A 268 0.06 2.96 17.81
CA LYS A 268 0.00 2.88 19.28
C LYS A 268 0.87 1.75 19.82
N LEU A 269 2.09 1.64 19.31
CA LEU A 269 3.03 0.59 19.64
C LEU A 269 4.08 1.09 20.66
N PRO A 270 4.52 0.23 21.58
CA PRO A 270 5.65 0.55 22.43
C PRO A 270 6.93 0.78 21.62
N LYS A 271 7.80 1.66 22.12
CA LYS A 271 9.08 1.99 21.48
C LYS A 271 9.90 0.74 21.13
N LEU A 272 9.96 -0.25 22.01
CA LEU A 272 10.66 -1.52 21.77
C LEU A 272 10.20 -2.23 20.49
N VAL A 273 8.92 -2.16 20.16
CA VAL A 273 8.38 -2.75 18.93
C VAL A 273 8.77 -1.90 17.74
N VAL A 274 8.58 -0.57 17.85
CA VAL A 274 8.86 0.37 16.75
C VAL A 274 10.34 0.38 16.38
N ASP A 275 11.23 0.31 17.36
CA ASP A 275 12.69 0.22 17.12
C ASP A 275 13.07 -1.02 16.30
N GLY A 276 12.32 -2.11 16.45
CA GLY A 276 12.52 -3.37 15.70
C GLY A 276 11.89 -3.40 14.31
N ILE A 277 11.00 -2.45 13.97
CA ILE A 277 10.30 -2.45 12.68
C ILE A 277 11.30 -2.37 11.52
N VAL A 278 11.17 -3.31 10.60
CA VAL A 278 11.85 -3.27 9.31
C VAL A 278 10.94 -2.54 8.31
N VAL A 279 11.41 -1.39 7.84
CA VAL A 279 10.67 -0.59 6.85
C VAL A 279 11.09 -1.02 5.46
N ASN A 280 10.10 -1.36 4.62
CA ASN A 280 10.32 -1.60 3.20
C ASN A 280 10.46 -0.29 2.44
N ASP A 281 10.98 -0.32 1.21
CA ASP A 281 11.05 0.87 0.40
C ASP A 281 9.65 1.36 0.01
N TYR A 282 9.35 2.63 0.29
CA TYR A 282 8.13 3.28 -0.16
C TYR A 282 8.32 3.86 -1.56
N SER A 283 7.40 3.58 -2.45
CA SER A 283 7.42 4.14 -3.79
C SER A 283 6.02 4.38 -4.33
N VAL A 284 5.76 5.58 -4.81
CA VAL A 284 4.52 5.91 -5.53
C VAL A 284 4.57 5.36 -6.96
N LYS A 285 5.77 5.19 -7.50
CA LYS A 285 5.99 4.52 -8.80
C LYS A 285 6.08 3.02 -8.60
N VAL A 286 5.62 2.27 -9.59
CA VAL A 286 5.60 0.80 -9.54
C VAL A 286 6.53 0.25 -10.63
N ASP A 287 7.46 -0.59 -10.24
CA ASP A 287 8.22 -1.42 -11.18
C ASP A 287 7.30 -2.49 -11.79
N ALA A 288 6.79 -2.23 -12.98
CA ALA A 288 5.91 -3.15 -13.69
C ALA A 288 6.58 -4.49 -13.99
N ALA A 289 7.88 -4.49 -14.27
CA ALA A 289 8.64 -5.71 -14.57
C ALA A 289 8.80 -6.58 -13.31
N GLY A 290 9.14 -5.96 -12.17
CA GLY A 290 9.19 -6.65 -10.89
C GLY A 290 7.84 -7.23 -10.46
N ALA A 291 6.74 -6.50 -10.68
CA ALA A 291 5.39 -7.01 -10.42
C ALA A 291 5.04 -8.18 -11.36
N GLN A 292 5.48 -8.13 -12.62
CA GLN A 292 5.22 -9.19 -13.60
C GLN A 292 5.90 -10.51 -13.20
N ILE A 293 7.11 -10.48 -12.62
CA ILE A 293 7.79 -11.67 -12.07
C ILE A 293 6.87 -12.42 -11.10
N VAL A 294 6.24 -11.68 -10.19
CA VAL A 294 5.30 -12.27 -9.23
C VAL A 294 4.10 -12.88 -9.93
N LEU A 295 3.49 -12.18 -10.88
CA LEU A 295 2.30 -12.66 -11.58
C LEU A 295 2.58 -13.88 -12.46
N ASP A 296 3.74 -13.94 -13.12
CA ASP A 296 4.13 -15.08 -13.95
C ASP A 296 4.31 -16.35 -13.09
N ALA A 297 4.95 -16.23 -11.93
CA ALA A 297 5.06 -17.34 -10.98
C ALA A 297 3.69 -17.84 -10.47
N LEU A 298 2.71 -16.95 -10.32
CA LEU A 298 1.35 -17.33 -9.92
C LEU A 298 0.59 -18.11 -11.01
N VAL A 299 0.89 -17.84 -12.27
CA VAL A 299 0.35 -18.64 -13.40
C VAL A 299 0.93 -20.04 -13.34
N GLU A 300 2.24 -20.17 -13.15
CA GLU A 300 2.94 -21.46 -13.00
C GLU A 300 2.40 -22.26 -11.81
N ASP A 301 2.05 -21.58 -10.71
CA ASP A 301 1.51 -22.19 -9.48
C ASP A 301 0.01 -22.46 -9.55
N GLY A 302 -0.65 -22.16 -10.67
CA GLY A 302 -2.09 -22.32 -10.83
C GLY A 302 -2.94 -21.37 -9.96
N MET A 303 -2.32 -20.36 -9.36
CA MET A 303 -3.02 -19.33 -8.57
C MET A 303 -3.70 -18.28 -9.47
N LEU A 304 -3.23 -18.13 -10.70
CA LEU A 304 -3.85 -17.35 -11.77
C LEU A 304 -4.17 -18.28 -12.96
N LYS A 305 -5.32 -18.07 -13.61
CA LYS A 305 -5.80 -18.89 -14.73
C LYS A 305 -5.19 -18.53 -16.08
N GLY A 306 -4.25 -17.61 -16.16
CA GLY A 306 -3.60 -17.14 -17.38
C GLY A 306 -2.88 -15.84 -17.15
N LYS A 307 -2.15 -15.39 -18.18
CA LYS A 307 -1.33 -14.18 -18.07
C LYS A 307 -2.17 -12.95 -17.77
N VAL A 308 -1.69 -12.15 -16.85
CA VAL A 308 -2.13 -10.79 -16.59
C VAL A 308 -0.96 -9.88 -16.92
N ASN A 309 -1.16 -8.95 -17.83
CA ASN A 309 -0.16 -7.92 -18.11
C ASN A 309 -0.27 -6.83 -17.05
N PHE A 310 0.64 -6.82 -16.10
CA PHE A 310 0.60 -5.86 -15.00
C PHE A 310 0.69 -4.41 -15.48
N ALA A 311 1.47 -4.14 -16.53
CA ALA A 311 1.61 -2.79 -17.07
C ALA A 311 0.27 -2.18 -17.55
N GLU A 312 -0.69 -3.01 -17.98
CA GLU A 312 -2.02 -2.57 -18.38
C GLU A 312 -2.88 -2.15 -17.18
N LEU A 313 -2.56 -2.61 -15.99
CA LEU A 313 -3.24 -2.19 -14.77
C LEU A 313 -2.76 -0.81 -14.29
N LEU A 314 -1.56 -0.36 -14.68
CA LEU A 314 -1.01 0.91 -14.23
C LEU A 314 -1.69 2.11 -14.92
N HIS A 315 -2.06 3.09 -14.11
CA HIS A 315 -2.33 4.45 -14.57
C HIS A 315 -1.03 5.25 -14.64
N ASP A 316 -1.01 6.35 -15.41
CA ASP A 316 0.20 7.16 -15.63
C ASP A 316 0.77 7.76 -14.34
N THR A 317 -0.05 7.95 -13.31
CA THR A 317 0.42 8.41 -11.99
C THR A 317 1.31 7.40 -11.28
N ALA A 318 1.19 6.11 -11.59
CA ALA A 318 1.94 5.00 -10.99
C ALA A 318 3.12 4.49 -11.86
N LYS A 319 3.26 5.01 -13.09
CA LYS A 319 4.37 4.72 -14.01
C LYS A 319 5.63 5.52 -13.72
#